data_cba783e7804f2c130769768bf3cb5aa1
#
_entry.id   cba783e7804f2c130769768bf3cb5aa1
#
_cell.length_a   1.000
_cell.length_b   1.000
_cell.length_c   1.000
_cell.angle_alpha   90.00
_cell.angle_beta   90.00
_cell.angle_gamma   90.00
#
_symmetry.space_group_name_H-M   'P 1'
#
loop_
_entity.id
_entity.type
_entity.pdbx_description
1 polymer ?
#
loop_
_entity_poly.entity_id
_entity_poly.type
_entity_poly.pdbx_seq_one_letter_code
_entity_poly.pdbx_strand_id
1 'polypeptide(L)'
;MGLLGHFLKGPHPKTTLLLTRAGPVENPGHVLYSHPGLPLAEQGREALRALARLARRYPVAWVYAPDSLAEAEAAGLFAEALEVPFSLLPELRERSWGEWEGQSFAEVRERYPQEVAAWLEDEAGFAPPGGESLKEAWERGQRAVKTLLQKHRGQALLVVGNCTLNRAALSLALLLPPEEGLRVEQDYARLSVVEFYGEEGVVKALNLGPLEGVP
;
A
#
# COMPACT_ATOMS: atom_id res chain seq x y z
N MET A 1 -19.25 -17.40 5.05
CA MET A 1 -20.56 -16.72 5.38
C MET A 1 -20.47 -15.36 4.72
N GLY A 2 -21.37 -15.00 3.79
CA GLY A 2 -21.24 -13.77 2.99
C GLY A 2 -21.56 -12.52 3.81
N LEU A 3 -21.16 -11.33 3.29
CA LEU A 3 -21.36 -9.99 3.89
C LEU A 3 -22.77 -9.81 4.49
N LEU A 4 -23.79 -10.28 3.78
CA LEU A 4 -25.18 -10.21 4.25
C LEU A 4 -25.38 -10.97 5.59
N GLY A 5 -24.68 -12.08 5.79
CA GLY A 5 -24.73 -12.83 7.03
C GLY A 5 -24.14 -12.08 8.23
N HIS A 6 -23.14 -11.21 8.01
CA HIS A 6 -22.60 -10.33 9.04
C HIS A 6 -23.61 -9.26 9.46
N PHE A 7 -24.26 -8.61 8.49
CA PHE A 7 -25.26 -7.57 8.79
C PHE A 7 -26.51 -8.13 9.50
N LEU A 8 -26.88 -9.39 9.24
CA LEU A 8 -28.05 -10.02 9.86
C LEU A 8 -27.80 -10.55 11.28
N LYS A 9 -26.56 -10.77 11.68
CA LYS A 9 -26.22 -11.33 13.01
C LYS A 9 -25.99 -10.30 14.13
N GLY A 10 -26.19 -9.02 13.84
CA GLY A 10 -25.98 -7.93 14.81
C GLY A 10 -24.58 -7.31 14.75
N PRO A 11 -24.23 -6.38 15.65
CA PRO A 11 -23.00 -5.61 15.57
C PRO A 11 -21.79 -6.51 15.75
N HIS A 12 -21.10 -6.79 14.66
CA HIS A 12 -19.78 -7.39 14.69
C HIS A 12 -18.73 -6.28 14.79
N PRO A 13 -17.68 -6.48 15.60
CA PRO A 13 -16.58 -5.53 15.64
C PRO A 13 -15.96 -5.44 14.24
N LYS A 14 -16.06 -4.24 13.64
CA LYS A 14 -15.41 -3.97 12.35
C LYS A 14 -13.99 -3.47 12.58
N THR A 15 -13.06 -3.94 11.78
CA THR A 15 -11.71 -3.41 11.71
C THR A 15 -11.61 -2.49 10.50
N THR A 16 -11.21 -1.24 10.70
CA THR A 16 -11.08 -0.29 9.60
C THR A 16 -9.62 -0.19 9.18
N LEU A 17 -9.34 -0.52 7.94
CA LEU A 17 -8.02 -0.38 7.31
C LEU A 17 -8.01 0.88 6.44
N LEU A 18 -7.17 1.83 6.80
CA LEU A 18 -6.81 2.97 5.98
C LEU A 18 -5.52 2.62 5.24
N LEU A 19 -5.52 2.81 3.93
CA LEU A 19 -4.35 2.59 3.06
C LEU A 19 -3.97 3.88 2.37
N THR A 20 -2.70 4.21 2.36
CA THR A 20 -2.15 5.30 1.55
C THR A 20 -0.80 4.91 0.98
N ARG A 21 -0.45 5.45 -0.17
CA ARG A 21 0.95 5.47 -0.60
C ARG A 21 1.66 6.65 0.08
N ALA A 22 2.95 6.52 0.27
CA ALA A 22 3.78 7.68 0.58
C ALA A 22 3.58 8.78 -0.47
N GLY A 23 4.07 9.97 -0.20
CA GLY A 23 4.07 11.07 -1.17
C GLY A 23 5.04 10.84 -2.33
N PRO A 24 5.02 11.72 -3.34
CA PRO A 24 6.05 11.73 -4.36
C PRO A 24 7.46 11.70 -3.77
N VAL A 25 8.36 10.96 -4.43
CA VAL A 25 9.76 10.81 -4.04
C VAL A 25 10.68 11.56 -5.00
N GLU A 26 11.92 11.79 -4.59
CA GLU A 26 12.95 12.39 -5.44
C GLU A 26 13.51 11.35 -6.42
N ASN A 27 12.89 11.22 -7.57
CA ASN A 27 13.24 10.27 -8.62
C ASN A 27 13.37 10.94 -10.01
N PRO A 28 14.36 11.84 -10.21
CA PRO A 28 14.53 12.54 -11.48
C PRO A 28 14.92 11.61 -12.65
N GLY A 29 15.51 10.46 -12.36
CA GLY A 29 15.88 9.45 -13.35
C GLY A 29 14.78 8.48 -13.71
N HIS A 30 13.62 8.54 -13.06
CA HIS A 30 12.50 7.58 -13.20
C HIS A 30 12.96 6.12 -13.09
N VAL A 31 13.87 5.86 -12.15
CA VAL A 31 14.42 4.53 -11.92
C VAL A 31 13.48 3.65 -11.13
N LEU A 32 13.58 2.34 -11.32
CA LEU A 32 12.96 1.33 -10.49
C LEU A 32 13.63 1.31 -9.12
N TYR A 33 12.84 1.26 -8.06
CA TYR A 33 13.33 1.22 -6.68
C TYR A 33 12.39 0.44 -5.77
N SER A 34 12.94 -0.19 -4.75
CA SER A 34 12.15 -0.86 -3.71
C SER A 34 12.69 -0.55 -2.31
N HIS A 35 13.81 -1.13 -1.89
CA HIS A 35 14.42 -0.91 -0.57
C HIS A 35 15.93 -0.69 -0.74
N PRO A 36 16.52 0.31 -0.08
CA PRO A 36 15.97 1.21 0.96
C PRO A 36 15.00 2.27 0.43
N GLY A 37 14.73 2.32 -0.87
CA GLY A 37 13.84 3.27 -1.48
C GLY A 37 14.49 4.64 -1.72
N LEU A 38 13.65 5.64 -1.99
CA LEU A 38 14.04 7.02 -2.26
C LEU A 38 13.44 7.95 -1.20
N PRO A 39 14.07 9.11 -0.93
CA PRO A 39 13.54 10.07 0.03
C PRO A 39 12.26 10.74 -0.51
N LEU A 40 11.38 11.17 0.41
CA LEU A 40 10.23 12.00 0.07
C LEU A 40 10.69 13.34 -0.53
N ALA A 41 10.04 13.76 -1.63
CA ALA A 41 10.13 15.12 -2.10
C ALA A 41 9.35 16.07 -1.16
N GLU A 42 9.69 17.39 -1.14
CA GLU A 42 9.01 18.33 -0.26
C GLU A 42 7.50 18.41 -0.54
N GLN A 43 7.12 18.44 -1.81
CA GLN A 43 5.71 18.35 -2.22
C GLN A 43 5.01 17.08 -1.68
N GLY A 44 5.74 15.99 -1.52
CA GLY A 44 5.24 14.76 -0.91
C GLY A 44 4.91 14.94 0.57
N ARG A 45 5.79 15.62 1.32
CA ARG A 45 5.55 15.96 2.73
C ARG A 45 4.32 16.84 2.92
N GLU A 46 4.17 17.86 2.06
CA GLU A 46 3.01 18.74 2.08
C GLU A 46 1.71 18.00 1.81
N ALA A 47 1.69 17.15 0.78
CA ALA A 47 0.53 16.32 0.43
C ALA A 47 0.14 15.37 1.58
N LEU A 48 1.11 14.76 2.26
CA LEU A 48 0.87 13.87 3.40
C LEU A 48 0.32 14.63 4.62
N ARG A 49 0.82 15.84 4.91
CA ARG A 49 0.26 16.68 5.98
C ARG A 49 -1.20 17.06 5.69
N ALA A 50 -1.53 17.33 4.42
CA ALA A 50 -2.91 17.57 4.02
C ALA A 50 -3.77 16.33 4.16
N LEU A 51 -3.26 15.16 3.76
CA LEU A 51 -3.96 13.87 3.88
C LEU A 51 -4.19 13.46 5.34
N ALA A 52 -3.27 13.77 6.25
CA ALA A 52 -3.41 13.48 7.67
C ALA A 52 -4.66 14.15 8.29
N ARG A 53 -5.07 15.32 7.79
CA ARG A 53 -6.32 15.99 8.20
C ARG A 53 -7.54 15.12 7.84
N LEU A 54 -7.53 14.46 6.69
CA LEU A 54 -8.59 13.54 6.29
C LEU A 54 -8.57 12.28 7.16
N ALA A 55 -7.40 11.73 7.44
CA ALA A 55 -7.22 10.54 8.27
C ALA A 55 -7.72 10.74 9.72
N ARG A 56 -7.68 11.98 10.26
CA ARG A 56 -8.23 12.32 11.59
C ARG A 56 -9.73 12.05 11.75
N ARG A 57 -10.47 11.89 10.64
CA ARG A 57 -11.90 11.51 10.69
C ARG A 57 -12.12 10.07 11.16
N TYR A 58 -11.06 9.28 11.23
CA TYR A 58 -11.07 7.89 11.67
C TYR A 58 -10.33 7.77 13.00
N PRO A 59 -10.82 6.95 13.95
CA PRO A 59 -10.15 6.73 15.23
C PRO A 59 -8.98 5.78 15.07
N VAL A 60 -7.97 6.19 14.30
CA VAL A 60 -6.76 5.38 14.04
C VAL A 60 -6.05 5.12 15.36
N ALA A 61 -5.78 3.84 15.66
CA ALA A 61 -5.08 3.42 16.87
C ALA A 61 -3.58 3.18 16.63
N TRP A 62 -3.18 2.91 15.38
CA TRP A 62 -1.79 2.59 15.03
C TRP A 62 -1.50 2.89 13.57
N VAL A 63 -0.25 3.28 13.29
CA VAL A 63 0.28 3.45 11.92
C VAL A 63 1.33 2.37 11.65
N TYR A 64 1.27 1.76 10.48
CA TYR A 64 2.25 0.79 9.99
C TYR A 64 2.82 1.23 8.65
N ALA A 65 4.09 0.92 8.42
CA ALA A 65 4.77 1.14 7.14
C ALA A 65 5.91 0.13 6.95
N PRO A 66 6.42 -0.07 5.73
CA PRO A 66 7.73 -0.67 5.56
C PRO A 66 8.84 0.26 6.08
N ASP A 67 10.01 -0.31 6.30
CA ASP A 67 11.21 0.40 6.74
C ASP A 67 11.97 1.09 5.57
N SER A 68 11.30 1.34 4.46
CA SER A 68 11.81 2.10 3.32
C SER A 68 11.72 3.60 3.58
N LEU A 69 12.63 4.38 3.01
CA LEU A 69 12.85 5.80 3.38
C LEU A 69 11.57 6.66 3.34
N ALA A 70 10.88 6.69 2.20
CA ALA A 70 9.70 7.53 2.04
C ALA A 70 8.52 7.08 2.92
N GLU A 71 8.29 5.78 3.01
CA GLU A 71 7.19 5.21 3.77
C GLU A 71 7.42 5.34 5.28
N ALA A 72 8.66 5.14 5.74
CA ALA A 72 9.02 5.32 7.15
C ALA A 72 8.87 6.79 7.59
N GLU A 73 9.32 7.74 6.76
CA GLU A 73 9.14 9.17 7.01
C GLU A 73 7.64 9.53 7.02
N ALA A 74 6.88 9.05 6.04
CA ALA A 74 5.43 9.28 5.97
C ALA A 74 4.69 8.70 7.19
N ALA A 75 5.08 7.50 7.66
CA ALA A 75 4.50 6.93 8.88
C ALA A 75 4.75 7.81 10.11
N GLY A 76 5.94 8.37 10.25
CA GLY A 76 6.27 9.33 11.30
C GLY A 76 5.39 10.59 11.24
N LEU A 77 5.18 11.16 10.05
CA LEU A 77 4.29 12.31 9.84
C LEU A 77 2.83 12.01 10.23
N PHE A 78 2.32 10.83 9.86
CA PHE A 78 0.97 10.43 10.27
C PHE A 78 0.88 10.16 11.77
N ALA A 79 1.86 9.47 12.34
CA ALA A 79 1.89 9.15 13.77
C ALA A 79 1.89 10.42 14.64
N GLU A 80 2.70 11.41 14.26
CA GLU A 80 2.72 12.73 14.92
C GLU A 80 1.36 13.44 14.75
N ALA A 81 0.85 13.52 13.53
CA ALA A 81 -0.39 14.22 13.24
C ALA A 81 -1.61 13.58 13.92
N LEU A 82 -1.64 12.27 14.08
CA LEU A 82 -2.76 11.51 14.67
C LEU A 82 -2.54 11.24 16.16
N GLU A 83 -1.38 11.57 16.71
CA GLU A 83 -0.98 11.31 18.11
C GLU A 83 -1.07 9.82 18.49
N VAL A 84 -0.59 8.93 17.60
CA VAL A 84 -0.64 7.48 17.76
C VAL A 84 0.75 6.86 17.54
N PRO A 85 1.00 5.66 18.07
CA PRO A 85 2.25 4.95 17.80
C PRO A 85 2.33 4.46 16.35
N PHE A 86 3.57 4.24 15.87
CA PHE A 86 3.82 3.57 14.59
C PHE A 86 4.86 2.46 14.72
N SER A 87 4.85 1.55 13.75
CA SER A 87 5.82 0.46 13.63
C SER A 87 6.21 0.25 12.18
N LEU A 88 7.48 -0.07 11.98
CA LEU A 88 8.04 -0.42 10.67
C LEU A 88 8.15 -1.94 10.54
N LEU A 89 7.63 -2.47 9.44
CA LEU A 89 7.56 -3.90 9.14
C LEU A 89 8.15 -4.19 7.77
N PRO A 90 9.27 -4.94 7.68
CA PRO A 90 9.87 -5.32 6.39
C PRO A 90 8.93 -6.08 5.45
N GLU A 91 7.95 -6.80 6.02
CA GLU A 91 6.94 -7.56 5.26
C GLU A 91 6.03 -6.66 4.41
N LEU A 92 6.01 -5.36 4.68
CA LEU A 92 5.23 -4.35 3.94
C LEU A 92 6.02 -3.69 2.80
N ARG A 93 7.29 -4.05 2.58
CA ARG A 93 8.14 -3.48 1.51
C ARG A 93 7.52 -3.68 0.14
N GLU A 94 7.87 -2.79 -0.79
CA GLU A 94 7.56 -2.94 -2.21
C GLU A 94 8.22 -4.22 -2.76
N ARG A 95 7.75 -4.69 -3.90
CA ARG A 95 8.35 -5.74 -4.69
C ARG A 95 9.82 -5.43 -4.97
N SER A 96 10.71 -6.37 -4.69
CA SER A 96 12.12 -6.22 -5.05
C SER A 96 12.31 -6.31 -6.56
N TRP A 97 13.02 -5.34 -7.12
CA TRP A 97 13.37 -5.33 -8.54
C TRP A 97 14.69 -6.04 -8.84
N GLY A 98 15.42 -6.52 -7.81
CA GLY A 98 16.67 -7.24 -7.95
C GLY A 98 17.70 -6.46 -8.75
N GLU A 99 18.27 -7.06 -9.83
CA GLU A 99 19.26 -6.42 -10.69
C GLU A 99 18.73 -5.22 -11.47
N TRP A 100 17.42 -5.02 -11.52
CA TRP A 100 16.82 -3.85 -12.19
C TRP A 100 16.75 -2.61 -11.29
N GLU A 101 17.05 -2.73 -10.00
CA GLU A 101 17.12 -1.58 -9.09
C GLU A 101 18.05 -0.49 -9.60
N GLY A 102 17.60 0.77 -9.50
CA GLY A 102 18.35 1.95 -9.93
C GLY A 102 18.41 2.16 -11.44
N GLN A 103 17.75 1.33 -12.24
CA GLN A 103 17.67 1.46 -13.71
C GLN A 103 16.27 1.97 -14.10
N SER A 104 16.22 2.80 -15.14
CA SER A 104 14.95 3.15 -15.79
C SER A 104 14.40 1.97 -16.60
N PHE A 105 13.10 1.98 -16.90
CA PHE A 105 12.52 0.96 -17.80
C PHE A 105 13.17 0.90 -19.18
N ALA A 106 13.66 2.04 -19.69
CA ALA A 106 14.36 2.09 -20.96
C ALA A 106 15.67 1.30 -20.90
N GLU A 107 16.47 1.51 -19.85
CA GLU A 107 17.71 0.79 -19.62
C GLU A 107 17.48 -0.71 -19.38
N VAL A 108 16.46 -1.07 -18.59
CA VAL A 108 16.09 -2.47 -18.38
C VAL A 108 15.72 -3.14 -19.69
N ARG A 109 14.90 -2.51 -20.52
CA ARG A 109 14.52 -3.06 -21.84
C ARG A 109 15.71 -3.25 -22.78
N GLU A 110 16.69 -2.37 -22.72
CA GLU A 110 17.90 -2.46 -23.52
C GLU A 110 18.85 -3.57 -23.04
N ARG A 111 19.02 -3.68 -21.71
CA ARG A 111 19.99 -4.61 -21.08
C ARG A 111 19.45 -6.01 -20.89
N TYR A 112 18.14 -6.16 -20.68
CA TYR A 112 17.46 -7.41 -20.34
C TYR A 112 16.28 -7.72 -21.29
N PRO A 113 16.46 -7.69 -22.63
CA PRO A 113 15.36 -7.82 -23.58
C PRO A 113 14.61 -9.16 -23.48
N GLN A 114 15.29 -10.24 -23.11
CA GLN A 114 14.69 -11.56 -22.98
C GLN A 114 13.84 -11.67 -21.69
N GLU A 115 14.34 -11.13 -20.60
CA GLU A 115 13.64 -11.07 -19.32
C GLU A 115 12.41 -10.17 -19.39
N VAL A 116 12.52 -9.04 -20.11
CA VAL A 116 11.36 -8.16 -20.38
C VAL A 116 10.31 -8.86 -21.23
N ALA A 117 10.71 -9.65 -22.24
CA ALA A 117 9.78 -10.45 -23.03
C ALA A 117 9.08 -11.51 -22.17
N ALA A 118 9.80 -12.22 -21.31
CA ALA A 118 9.24 -13.19 -20.38
C ALA A 118 8.28 -12.51 -19.36
N TRP A 119 8.60 -11.30 -18.88
CA TRP A 119 7.71 -10.54 -18.01
C TRP A 119 6.38 -10.17 -18.68
N LEU A 120 6.44 -9.78 -19.96
CA LEU A 120 5.22 -9.44 -20.73
C LEU A 120 4.33 -10.68 -21.00
N GLU A 121 4.89 -11.88 -20.99
CA GLU A 121 4.14 -13.13 -21.12
C GLU A 121 3.51 -13.58 -19.79
N ASP A 122 4.15 -13.26 -18.65
CA ASP A 122 3.68 -13.61 -17.31
C ASP A 122 3.96 -12.47 -16.34
N GLU A 123 3.13 -11.42 -16.36
CA GLU A 123 3.31 -10.21 -15.55
C GLU A 123 3.31 -10.47 -14.03
N ALA A 124 2.56 -11.46 -13.59
CA ALA A 124 2.42 -11.77 -12.17
C ALA A 124 3.47 -12.77 -11.67
N GLY A 125 3.81 -13.78 -12.46
CA GLY A 125 4.70 -14.86 -12.04
C GLY A 125 6.17 -14.57 -12.32
N PHE A 126 6.50 -13.68 -13.26
CA PHE A 126 7.88 -13.33 -13.58
C PHE A 126 8.56 -12.59 -12.41
N ALA A 127 9.76 -13.03 -12.04
CA ALA A 127 10.66 -12.33 -11.11
C ALA A 127 11.88 -11.78 -11.87
N PRO A 128 12.22 -10.48 -11.70
CA PRO A 128 13.50 -9.98 -12.17
C PRO A 128 14.68 -10.76 -11.55
N PRO A 129 15.83 -10.85 -12.22
CA PRO A 129 16.98 -11.55 -11.65
C PRO A 129 17.33 -11.01 -10.25
N GLY A 130 17.33 -11.90 -9.25
CA GLY A 130 17.56 -11.56 -7.84
C GLY A 130 16.44 -10.77 -7.16
N GLY A 131 15.29 -10.58 -7.83
CA GLY A 131 14.12 -9.87 -7.29
C GLY A 131 12.96 -10.78 -6.91
N GLU A 132 11.78 -10.19 -6.70
CA GLU A 132 10.51 -10.87 -6.43
C GLU A 132 9.58 -10.80 -7.64
N SER A 133 8.77 -11.85 -7.86
CA SER A 133 7.60 -11.76 -8.72
C SER A 133 6.51 -10.89 -8.09
N LEU A 134 5.59 -10.36 -8.90
CA LEU A 134 4.43 -9.63 -8.37
C LEU A 134 3.62 -10.53 -7.43
N LYS A 135 3.44 -11.79 -7.78
CA LYS A 135 2.69 -12.78 -6.99
C LYS A 135 3.32 -13.00 -5.61
N GLU A 136 4.64 -13.15 -5.52
CA GLU A 136 5.35 -13.34 -4.24
C GLU A 136 5.18 -12.11 -3.32
N ALA A 137 5.42 -10.91 -3.86
CA ALA A 137 5.23 -9.66 -3.12
C ALA A 137 3.78 -9.46 -2.67
N TRP A 138 2.82 -9.78 -3.55
CA TRP A 138 1.39 -9.72 -3.27
C TRP A 138 0.98 -10.65 -2.12
N GLU A 139 1.37 -11.91 -2.18
CA GLU A 139 1.07 -12.89 -1.13
C GLU A 139 1.74 -12.52 0.20
N ARG A 140 2.98 -12.03 0.17
CA ARG A 140 3.69 -11.51 1.35
C ARG A 140 2.92 -10.35 1.97
N GLY A 141 2.53 -9.36 1.16
CA GLY A 141 1.75 -8.21 1.59
C GLY A 141 0.39 -8.60 2.18
N GLN A 142 -0.35 -9.50 1.52
CA GLN A 142 -1.63 -9.98 2.02
C GLN A 142 -1.51 -10.71 3.36
N ARG A 143 -0.48 -11.56 3.54
CA ARG A 143 -0.24 -12.23 4.83
C ARG A 143 0.04 -11.22 5.94
N ALA A 144 0.88 -10.22 5.67
CA ALA A 144 1.18 -9.16 6.63
C ALA A 144 -0.08 -8.38 7.03
N VAL A 145 -0.87 -7.93 6.05
CA VAL A 145 -2.11 -7.18 6.30
C VAL A 145 -3.12 -8.03 7.09
N LYS A 146 -3.32 -9.31 6.75
CA LYS A 146 -4.20 -10.21 7.52
C LYS A 146 -3.77 -10.33 8.97
N THR A 147 -2.46 -10.42 9.23
CA THR A 147 -1.91 -10.44 10.61
C THR A 147 -2.24 -9.14 11.35
N LEU A 148 -2.09 -7.98 10.70
CA LEU A 148 -2.44 -6.70 11.29
C LEU A 148 -3.95 -6.59 11.59
N LEU A 149 -4.81 -7.01 10.66
CA LEU A 149 -6.27 -7.03 10.88
C LEU A 149 -6.69 -7.92 12.05
N GLN A 150 -6.03 -9.06 12.22
CA GLN A 150 -6.27 -9.95 13.37
C GLN A 150 -5.81 -9.32 14.69
N LYS A 151 -4.64 -8.67 14.70
CA LYS A 151 -4.09 -7.99 15.87
C LYS A 151 -4.95 -6.81 16.33
N HIS A 152 -5.55 -6.08 15.39
CA HIS A 152 -6.30 -4.85 15.63
C HIS A 152 -7.81 -5.00 15.44
N ARG A 153 -8.36 -6.16 15.81
CA ARG A 153 -9.82 -6.40 15.71
C ARG A 153 -10.63 -5.31 16.39
N GLY A 154 -11.59 -4.75 15.67
CA GLY A 154 -12.47 -3.70 16.20
C GLY A 154 -11.85 -2.29 16.24
N GLN A 155 -10.63 -2.12 15.77
CA GLN A 155 -9.92 -0.84 15.73
C GLN A 155 -9.79 -0.31 14.29
N ALA A 156 -9.36 0.94 14.15
CA ALA A 156 -8.89 1.48 12.90
C ALA A 156 -7.36 1.52 12.90
N LEU A 157 -6.74 1.13 11.78
CA LEU A 157 -5.30 1.23 11.57
C LEU A 157 -5.01 1.89 10.23
N LEU A 158 -3.90 2.58 10.15
CA LEU A 158 -3.39 3.18 8.91
C LEU A 158 -2.13 2.45 8.47
N VAL A 159 -2.10 2.03 7.20
CA VAL A 159 -0.92 1.47 6.56
C VAL A 159 -0.44 2.44 5.49
N VAL A 160 0.75 2.97 5.70
CA VAL A 160 1.49 3.70 4.66
C VAL A 160 2.22 2.66 3.83
N GLY A 161 1.66 2.32 2.71
CA GLY A 161 2.21 1.31 1.82
C GLY A 161 2.80 1.88 0.54
N ASN A 162 2.96 0.99 -0.38
CA ASN A 162 3.43 1.22 -1.73
C ASN A 162 2.38 0.72 -2.74
N CYS A 163 2.72 0.75 -4.01
CA CYS A 163 1.78 0.41 -5.07
C CYS A 163 1.32 -1.06 -4.99
N THR A 164 2.26 -1.99 -4.86
CA THR A 164 1.99 -3.43 -4.80
C THR A 164 1.25 -3.80 -3.52
N LEU A 165 1.73 -3.35 -2.37
CA LEU A 165 1.12 -3.64 -1.07
C LEU A 165 -0.33 -3.16 -0.99
N ASN A 166 -0.59 -1.90 -1.39
CA ASN A 166 -1.94 -1.33 -1.30
C ASN A 166 -2.94 -2.07 -2.18
N ARG A 167 -2.53 -2.41 -3.41
CA ARG A 167 -3.36 -3.23 -4.31
C ARG A 167 -3.61 -4.63 -3.75
N ALA A 168 -2.57 -5.27 -3.20
CA ALA A 168 -2.70 -6.57 -2.54
C ALA A 168 -3.66 -6.52 -1.34
N ALA A 169 -3.60 -5.47 -0.52
CA ALA A 169 -4.49 -5.26 0.61
C ALA A 169 -5.95 -5.01 0.18
N LEU A 170 -6.17 -4.17 -0.82
CA LEU A 170 -7.50 -3.92 -1.39
C LEU A 170 -8.11 -5.18 -1.99
N SER A 171 -7.28 -6.03 -2.60
CA SER A 171 -7.72 -7.28 -3.19
C SER A 171 -8.18 -8.31 -2.17
N LEU A 172 -7.86 -8.17 -0.88
CA LEU A 172 -8.49 -8.98 0.16
C LEU A 172 -10.01 -8.73 0.25
N ALA A 173 -10.43 -7.49 0.01
CA ALA A 173 -11.85 -7.14 0.02
C ALA A 173 -12.52 -7.35 -1.34
N LEU A 174 -11.79 -7.13 -2.43
CA LEU A 174 -12.30 -7.20 -3.80
C LEU A 174 -12.21 -8.61 -4.39
N LEU A 175 -11.48 -9.54 -3.75
CA LEU A 175 -11.21 -10.90 -4.19
C LEU A 175 -10.56 -10.95 -5.59
N LEU A 176 -9.64 -10.01 -5.85
CA LEU A 176 -8.94 -9.91 -7.13
C LEU A 176 -7.61 -10.67 -7.09
N PRO A 177 -7.25 -11.43 -8.15
CA PRO A 177 -5.91 -11.95 -8.31
C PRO A 177 -4.93 -10.80 -8.66
N PRO A 178 -3.61 -11.02 -8.58
CA PRO A 178 -2.60 -9.97 -8.81
C PRO A 178 -2.78 -9.23 -10.14
N GLU A 179 -3.06 -9.94 -11.23
CA GLU A 179 -3.20 -9.41 -12.58
C GLU A 179 -4.39 -8.41 -12.68
N GLU A 180 -5.50 -8.75 -12.05
CA GLU A 180 -6.69 -7.89 -12.02
C GLU A 180 -6.53 -6.74 -11.03
N GLY A 181 -5.79 -6.94 -9.95
CA GLY A 181 -5.51 -5.91 -8.95
C GLY A 181 -4.71 -4.73 -9.51
N LEU A 182 -3.96 -4.93 -10.60
CA LEU A 182 -3.25 -3.85 -11.30
C LEU A 182 -4.20 -2.76 -11.85
N ARG A 183 -5.47 -3.08 -12.04
CA ARG A 183 -6.51 -2.14 -12.50
C ARG A 183 -7.03 -1.21 -11.39
N VAL A 184 -6.62 -1.44 -10.15
CA VAL A 184 -7.00 -0.56 -9.02
C VAL A 184 -5.94 0.52 -8.86
N GLU A 185 -6.29 1.74 -9.25
CA GLU A 185 -5.36 2.88 -9.15
C GLU A 185 -5.07 3.25 -7.72
N GLN A 186 -3.80 3.56 -7.44
CA GLN A 186 -3.29 3.97 -6.13
C GLN A 186 -2.29 5.11 -6.29
N ASP A 187 -2.77 6.34 -6.28
CA ASP A 187 -1.95 7.54 -6.39
C ASP A 187 -1.16 7.83 -5.11
N TYR A 188 -0.13 8.64 -5.24
CA TYR A 188 0.62 9.17 -4.10
C TYR A 188 -0.25 10.05 -3.21
N ALA A 189 -0.08 9.91 -1.89
CA ALA A 189 -0.79 10.69 -0.89
C ALA A 189 -2.33 10.71 -1.13
N ARG A 190 -2.90 9.55 -1.46
CA ARG A 190 -4.34 9.30 -1.54
C ARG A 190 -4.75 8.24 -0.53
N LEU A 191 -5.97 8.33 -0.04
CA LEU A 191 -6.50 7.46 1.01
C LEU A 191 -7.52 6.48 0.44
N SER A 192 -7.32 5.21 0.70
CA SER A 192 -8.34 4.18 0.49
C SER A 192 -8.79 3.63 1.84
N VAL A 193 -10.07 3.30 1.98
CA VAL A 193 -10.66 2.85 3.26
C VAL A 193 -11.43 1.55 3.03
N VAL A 194 -11.11 0.54 3.82
CA VAL A 194 -11.76 -0.77 3.81
C VAL A 194 -12.24 -1.10 5.23
N GLU A 195 -13.48 -1.52 5.37
CA GLU A 195 -14.02 -2.06 6.63
C GLU A 195 -14.06 -3.58 6.55
N PHE A 196 -13.39 -4.27 7.48
CA PHE A 196 -13.37 -5.72 7.58
C PHE A 196 -14.30 -6.22 8.70
N TYR A 197 -15.14 -7.17 8.35
CA TYR A 197 -16.06 -7.90 9.24
C TYR A 197 -15.61 -9.36 9.29
N GLY A 198 -14.63 -9.65 10.15
CA GLY A 198 -13.88 -10.90 10.08
C GLY A 198 -12.95 -10.91 8.86
N GLU A 199 -13.14 -11.86 7.95
CA GLU A 199 -12.35 -11.96 6.70
C GLU A 199 -12.99 -11.21 5.53
N GLU A 200 -14.24 -10.77 5.66
CA GLU A 200 -14.96 -10.08 4.60
C GLU A 200 -14.73 -8.58 4.64
N GLY A 201 -14.26 -8.02 3.54
CA GLY A 201 -13.97 -6.60 3.40
C GLY A 201 -15.01 -5.86 2.58
N VAL A 202 -15.32 -4.62 2.98
CA VAL A 202 -16.14 -3.67 2.23
C VAL A 202 -15.30 -2.44 1.92
N VAL A 203 -15.07 -2.17 0.65
CA VAL A 203 -14.38 -0.95 0.22
C VAL A 203 -15.33 0.23 0.40
N LYS A 204 -14.97 1.17 1.28
CA LYS A 204 -15.74 2.38 1.58
C LYS A 204 -15.31 3.56 0.72
N ALA A 205 -14.03 3.59 0.36
CA ALA A 205 -13.46 4.64 -0.46
C ALA A 205 -12.19 4.13 -1.15
N LEU A 206 -11.95 4.62 -2.35
CA LEU A 206 -10.73 4.37 -3.12
C LEU A 206 -10.10 5.69 -3.54
N ASN A 207 -8.78 5.78 -3.34
CA ASN A 207 -7.94 6.82 -3.93
C ASN A 207 -8.42 8.26 -3.66
N LEU A 208 -8.96 8.51 -2.44
CA LEU A 208 -9.45 9.84 -2.03
C LEU A 208 -8.30 10.81 -1.86
N GLY A 209 -8.40 11.97 -2.49
CA GLY A 209 -7.52 13.11 -2.21
C GLY A 209 -7.94 13.92 -0.99
N PRO A 210 -7.06 14.81 -0.50
CA PRO A 210 -7.48 15.86 0.39
C PRO A 210 -8.59 16.66 -0.30
N LEU A 211 -9.67 16.92 0.42
CA LEU A 211 -10.78 17.73 -0.09
C LEU A 211 -10.27 19.16 -0.30
N GLU A 212 -10.08 19.55 -1.56
CA GLU A 212 -9.83 20.94 -1.90
C GLU A 212 -11.13 21.73 -1.65
N GLY A 213 -11.07 22.70 -0.74
CA GLY A 213 -12.13 23.71 -0.60
C GLY A 213 -13.33 23.36 0.27
N VAL A 214 -13.26 22.36 1.15
CA VAL A 214 -14.24 22.20 2.23
C VAL A 214 -13.66 22.82 3.49
N PRO A 215 -14.25 23.93 4.00
CA PRO A 215 -13.81 24.61 5.22
C PRO A 215 -13.97 23.72 6.47
#